data_810ad10a8c9d64244a073bf3dc200ce9
#
_entry.id   810ad10a8c9d64244a073bf3dc200ce9
#
_cell.length_a   1.000
_cell.length_b   1.000
_cell.length_c   1.000
_cell.angle_alpha   90.00
_cell.angle_beta   90.00
_cell.angle_gamma   90.00
#
_symmetry.space_group_name_H-M   'P 1'
#
loop_
_entity.id
_entity.type
_entity.pdbx_description
1 polymer ?
#
loop_
_entity_poly.entity_id
_entity_poly.type
_entity_poly.pdbx_seq_one_letter_code
_entity_poly.pdbx_strand_id
1 'polypeptide(L)'
;NRRQRQMCIRDRYQINDTWAITIGGSYSEDEKVAEENLVQYNEVELQAAQLFAFNQATGALNADGTPSGNEIIRFKGIPYSRSFYRSMEREFEESNYRVNIDYSPTDNALWYLSVTTGHRAGGFNLGYFSAFPSYDSEEVTSYELGHKGSYLDNTLQINASTYQYTYENIHGQFESQSFLGGVSTSVIGYPEAETKGFELEVIYMPQPNWIIGGNYSYTDARFSEEIVDAFGNQGVIEVNNPNAPSSLYSIKERERPINGVRMERIPENKMSLYSNYTQELNDGSIDYLVGVSWTDEIIWSDAALPIHISPAFSRVDMKATWTNNEGDLEVMFFVNNVLDK
;
A
#
# COMPACT_ATOMS: atom_id res chain seq x y z
N ASN A 1 -16.87 -15.16 -10.26
CA ASN A 1 -15.94 -16.18 -10.77
C ASN A 1 -14.66 -15.48 -11.24
N ARG A 2 -13.52 -16.13 -11.07
CA ARG A 2 -12.22 -15.65 -11.53
C ARG A 2 -11.54 -16.80 -12.28
N ARG A 3 -11.02 -16.51 -13.47
CA ARG A 3 -10.07 -17.38 -14.15
C ARG A 3 -8.76 -16.61 -14.30
N GLN A 4 -7.66 -17.25 -14.00
CA GLN A 4 -6.33 -16.66 -14.12
C GLN A 4 -5.44 -17.63 -14.87
N ARG A 5 -4.70 -17.11 -15.85
CA ARG A 5 -3.60 -17.79 -16.53
C ARG A 5 -2.34 -16.96 -16.34
N GLN A 6 -1.25 -17.61 -16.06
CA GLN A 6 0.04 -16.95 -15.89
C GLN A 6 1.13 -17.78 -16.52
N MET A 7 2.02 -17.11 -17.26
CA MET A 7 3.24 -17.67 -17.80
C MET A 7 4.41 -16.82 -17.35
N CYS A 8 5.48 -17.45 -16.87
CA CYS A 8 6.68 -16.75 -16.42
C CYS A 8 7.92 -17.42 -17.04
N ILE A 9 8.86 -16.60 -17.49
CA ILE A 9 10.17 -17.02 -17.97
C ILE A 9 11.21 -16.15 -17.25
N ARG A 10 12.25 -16.79 -16.73
CA ARG A 10 13.39 -16.10 -16.13
C ARG A 10 14.66 -16.85 -16.46
N ASP A 11 15.67 -16.11 -16.89
CA ASP A 11 17.00 -16.66 -17.17
C ASP A 11 18.08 -15.73 -16.57
N ARG A 12 19.20 -16.32 -16.16
CA ARG A 12 20.38 -15.61 -15.65
C ARG A 12 21.59 -16.04 -16.46
N TYR A 13 22.26 -15.08 -17.05
CA TYR A 13 23.46 -15.25 -17.83
C TYR A 13 24.68 -14.67 -17.10
N GLN A 14 25.68 -15.50 -16.84
CA GLN A 14 26.99 -15.08 -16.32
C GLN A 14 27.84 -14.60 -17.47
N ILE A 15 28.14 -13.30 -17.52
CA ILE A 15 28.96 -12.69 -18.58
C ILE A 15 30.42 -13.04 -18.36
N ASN A 16 30.89 -12.90 -17.12
CA ASN A 16 32.22 -13.29 -16.64
C ASN A 16 32.19 -13.45 -15.11
N ASP A 17 33.34 -13.62 -14.46
CA ASP A 17 33.42 -13.86 -13.01
C ASP A 17 32.83 -12.72 -12.16
N THR A 18 32.76 -11.49 -12.72
CA THR A 18 32.31 -10.29 -11.98
C THR A 18 30.97 -9.77 -12.43
N TRP A 19 30.47 -10.14 -13.60
CA TRP A 19 29.20 -9.58 -14.15
C TRP A 19 28.20 -10.68 -14.48
N ALA A 20 26.98 -10.48 -14.07
CA ALA A 20 25.83 -11.28 -14.49
C ALA A 20 24.64 -10.41 -14.87
N ILE A 21 23.80 -10.91 -15.77
CA ILE A 21 22.54 -10.29 -16.15
C ILE A 21 21.41 -11.29 -15.94
N THR A 22 20.30 -10.84 -15.37
CA THR A 22 19.07 -11.61 -15.26
C THR A 22 17.98 -10.91 -16.04
N ILE A 23 17.30 -11.65 -16.92
CA ILE A 23 16.15 -11.15 -17.68
C ILE A 23 14.97 -12.08 -17.38
N GLY A 24 13.82 -11.48 -17.12
CA GLY A 24 12.58 -12.21 -16.89
C GLY A 24 11.39 -11.49 -17.50
N GLY A 25 10.39 -12.25 -17.85
CA GLY A 25 9.10 -11.77 -18.32
C GLY A 25 7.97 -12.66 -17.82
N SER A 26 6.84 -12.06 -17.56
CA SER A 26 5.61 -12.79 -17.27
C SER A 26 4.42 -12.14 -17.98
N TYR A 27 3.49 -12.96 -18.38
CA TYR A 27 2.20 -12.56 -18.91
C TYR A 27 1.10 -13.17 -18.03
N SER A 28 0.11 -12.37 -17.70
CA SER A 28 -1.06 -12.81 -16.96
C SER A 28 -2.34 -12.32 -17.64
N GLU A 29 -3.36 -13.18 -17.62
CA GLU A 29 -4.71 -12.93 -18.10
C GLU A 29 -5.69 -13.26 -16.97
N ASP A 30 -6.44 -12.27 -16.53
CA ASP A 30 -7.43 -12.37 -15.46
C ASP A 30 -8.82 -12.06 -16.00
N GLU A 31 -9.68 -13.08 -16.13
CA GLU A 31 -11.10 -12.93 -16.44
C GLU A 31 -11.90 -12.82 -15.14
N LYS A 32 -12.64 -11.74 -14.96
CA LYS A 32 -13.46 -11.48 -13.76
C LYS A 32 -14.91 -11.27 -14.15
N VAL A 33 -15.80 -11.98 -13.47
CA VAL A 33 -17.26 -11.85 -13.60
C VAL A 33 -17.84 -11.58 -12.22
N ALA A 34 -18.69 -10.58 -12.12
CA ALA A 34 -19.38 -10.21 -10.90
C ALA A 34 -20.85 -9.94 -11.15
N GLU A 35 -21.66 -10.35 -10.20
CA GLU A 35 -23.10 -10.07 -10.17
C GLU A 35 -23.43 -9.35 -8.85
N GLU A 36 -24.21 -8.31 -8.95
CA GLU A 36 -24.69 -7.56 -7.80
C GLU A 36 -26.22 -7.58 -7.79
N ASN A 37 -26.79 -8.08 -6.70
CA ASN A 37 -28.21 -8.11 -6.46
C ASN A 37 -28.51 -7.47 -5.11
N LEU A 38 -29.07 -6.26 -5.13
CA LEU A 38 -29.43 -5.52 -3.94
C LEU A 38 -30.95 -5.45 -3.80
N VAL A 39 -31.44 -5.87 -2.65
CA VAL A 39 -32.84 -5.64 -2.24
C VAL A 39 -32.85 -4.62 -1.12
N GLN A 40 -33.37 -3.45 -1.41
CA GLN A 40 -33.51 -2.38 -0.45
C GLN A 40 -34.93 -2.25 0.06
N TYR A 41 -35.12 -2.28 1.37
CA TYR A 41 -36.36 -1.99 2.04
C TYR A 41 -36.28 -0.57 2.59
N ASN A 42 -37.13 0.33 2.13
CA ASN A 42 -37.19 1.71 2.57
C ASN A 42 -38.59 2.08 3.03
N GLU A 43 -38.66 2.86 4.10
CA GLU A 43 -39.91 3.50 4.56
C GLU A 43 -40.17 4.84 3.85
N VAL A 44 -39.19 5.33 3.04
CA VAL A 44 -39.25 6.64 2.40
C VAL A 44 -39.44 6.50 0.91
N GLU A 45 -40.45 7.18 0.37
CA GLU A 45 -40.72 7.28 -1.06
C GLU A 45 -39.68 8.18 -1.74
N LEU A 46 -38.86 7.59 -2.68
CA LEU A 46 -38.10 8.44 -3.57
C LEU A 46 -39.01 9.07 -4.60
N GLN A 47 -38.85 10.35 -4.82
CA GLN A 47 -39.53 11.02 -5.92
C GLN A 47 -39.06 10.45 -7.27
N ALA A 48 -40.00 10.43 -8.24
CA ALA A 48 -39.70 9.83 -9.57
C ALA A 48 -38.46 10.41 -10.24
N ALA A 49 -38.18 11.72 -10.05
CA ALA A 49 -36.98 12.37 -10.59
C ALA A 49 -35.67 11.85 -9.97
N GLN A 50 -35.67 11.54 -8.67
CA GLN A 50 -34.50 11.00 -7.99
C GLN A 50 -34.23 9.57 -8.42
N LEU A 51 -35.30 8.78 -8.62
CA LEU A 51 -35.20 7.42 -9.11
C LEU A 51 -34.68 7.37 -10.55
N PHE A 52 -35.13 8.27 -11.41
CA PHE A 52 -34.67 8.39 -12.78
C PHE A 52 -33.17 8.74 -12.85
N ALA A 53 -32.75 9.75 -12.10
CA ALA A 53 -31.35 10.14 -12.03
C ALA A 53 -30.44 9.02 -11.46
N PHE A 54 -30.91 8.28 -10.46
CA PHE A 54 -30.19 7.12 -9.92
C PHE A 54 -30.02 6.02 -10.99
N ASN A 55 -31.05 5.73 -11.73
CA ASN A 55 -31.03 4.70 -12.78
C ASN A 55 -30.09 5.09 -13.93
N GLN A 56 -30.01 6.37 -14.27
CA GLN A 56 -29.01 6.86 -15.23
C GLN A 56 -27.59 6.76 -14.68
N ALA A 57 -27.35 7.17 -13.44
CA ALA A 57 -26.03 7.17 -12.85
C ALA A 57 -25.46 5.76 -12.64
N THR A 58 -26.33 4.75 -12.44
CA THR A 58 -25.91 3.35 -12.28
C THR A 58 -25.86 2.56 -13.58
N GLY A 59 -26.22 3.18 -14.72
CA GLY A 59 -26.26 2.50 -16.01
C GLY A 59 -27.48 1.59 -16.20
N ALA A 60 -28.46 1.61 -15.28
CA ALA A 60 -29.73 0.88 -15.42
C ALA A 60 -30.58 1.42 -16.56
N LEU A 61 -30.38 2.69 -16.91
CA LEU A 61 -31.02 3.34 -18.04
C LEU A 61 -29.99 3.81 -19.05
N ASN A 62 -30.28 3.66 -20.32
CA ASN A 62 -29.57 4.32 -21.39
C ASN A 62 -29.73 5.84 -21.31
N ALA A 63 -28.92 6.58 -22.06
CA ALA A 63 -28.99 8.06 -22.11
C ALA A 63 -30.36 8.60 -22.52
N ASP A 64 -31.14 7.83 -23.28
CA ASP A 64 -32.51 8.15 -23.70
C ASP A 64 -33.59 7.79 -22.65
N GLY A 65 -33.17 7.26 -21.49
CA GLY A 65 -34.07 6.84 -20.40
C GLY A 65 -34.69 5.45 -20.58
N THR A 66 -34.28 4.69 -21.60
CA THR A 66 -34.73 3.29 -21.76
C THR A 66 -33.90 2.36 -20.87
N PRO A 67 -34.47 1.21 -20.38
CA PRO A 67 -33.72 0.21 -19.64
C PRO A 67 -32.51 -0.32 -20.45
N SER A 68 -31.34 -0.38 -19.81
CA SER A 68 -30.11 -0.88 -20.47
C SER A 68 -30.14 -2.40 -20.70
N GLY A 69 -31.04 -3.11 -20.04
CA GLY A 69 -31.13 -4.58 -20.05
C GLY A 69 -30.26 -5.26 -19.01
N ASN A 70 -29.36 -4.52 -18.36
CA ASN A 70 -28.45 -5.05 -17.36
C ASN A 70 -28.98 -4.94 -15.93
N GLU A 71 -30.03 -4.13 -15.73
CA GLU A 71 -30.59 -3.84 -14.41
C GLU A 71 -32.10 -3.79 -14.45
N ILE A 72 -32.74 -4.38 -13.44
CA ILE A 72 -34.19 -4.37 -13.29
C ILE A 72 -34.55 -3.70 -11.97
N ILE A 73 -35.20 -2.53 -12.05
CA ILE A 73 -35.74 -1.85 -10.88
C ILE A 73 -37.20 -2.21 -10.75
N ARG A 74 -37.55 -2.77 -9.61
CA ARG A 74 -38.94 -3.17 -9.31
C ARG A 74 -39.41 -2.48 -8.05
N PHE A 75 -40.63 -1.92 -8.10
CA PHE A 75 -41.36 -1.47 -6.93
C PHE A 75 -42.35 -2.54 -6.49
N LYS A 76 -42.39 -2.82 -5.20
CA LYS A 76 -43.32 -3.80 -4.69
C LYS A 76 -43.90 -3.32 -3.34
N GLY A 77 -45.18 -2.87 -3.39
CA GLY A 77 -46.00 -2.65 -2.23
C GLY A 77 -45.54 -1.63 -1.19
N ILE A 78 -46.34 -1.43 -0.16
CA ILE A 78 -46.00 -0.63 1.01
C ILE A 78 -45.81 -1.59 2.18
N PRO A 79 -44.63 -1.62 2.85
CA PRO A 79 -43.43 -0.84 2.60
C PRO A 79 -42.72 -1.21 1.29
N TYR A 80 -42.07 -0.25 0.67
CA TYR A 80 -41.42 -0.45 -0.63
C TYR A 80 -40.19 -1.35 -0.52
N SER A 81 -40.13 -2.41 -1.32
CA SER A 81 -38.86 -3.11 -1.62
C SER A 81 -38.39 -2.75 -3.02
N ARG A 82 -37.10 -2.50 -3.18
CA ARG A 82 -36.44 -2.32 -4.48
C ARG A 82 -35.46 -3.42 -4.67
N SER A 83 -35.47 -3.99 -5.87
CA SER A 83 -34.44 -4.94 -6.29
C SER A 83 -33.64 -4.31 -7.40
N PHE A 84 -32.33 -4.36 -7.29
CA PHE A 84 -31.37 -3.91 -8.28
C PHE A 84 -30.51 -5.10 -8.64
N TYR A 85 -30.30 -5.32 -9.92
CA TYR A 85 -29.44 -6.38 -10.43
C TYR A 85 -28.48 -5.81 -11.46
N ARG A 86 -27.20 -6.17 -11.34
CA ARG A 86 -26.16 -5.81 -12.29
C ARG A 86 -25.23 -7.00 -12.49
N SER A 87 -24.89 -7.29 -13.75
CA SER A 87 -23.84 -8.25 -14.11
C SER A 87 -22.73 -7.53 -14.86
N MET A 88 -21.49 -7.85 -14.52
CA MET A 88 -20.30 -7.21 -15.05
C MET A 88 -19.27 -8.27 -15.39
N GLU A 89 -18.59 -8.09 -16.51
CA GLU A 89 -17.50 -8.96 -16.98
C GLU A 89 -16.37 -8.09 -17.52
N ARG A 90 -15.15 -8.39 -17.10
CA ARG A 90 -13.93 -7.72 -17.58
C ARG A 90 -12.76 -8.68 -17.64
N GLU A 91 -11.92 -8.47 -18.61
CA GLU A 91 -10.65 -9.14 -18.82
C GLU A 91 -9.51 -8.15 -18.60
N PHE A 92 -8.45 -8.59 -17.92
CA PHE A 92 -7.25 -7.82 -17.64
C PHE A 92 -6.04 -8.63 -18.13
N GLU A 93 -5.33 -8.07 -19.08
CA GLU A 93 -4.12 -8.68 -19.66
C GLU A 93 -2.90 -7.81 -19.30
N GLU A 94 -1.91 -8.42 -18.65
CA GLU A 94 -0.75 -7.67 -18.15
C GLU A 94 0.56 -8.41 -18.45
N SER A 95 1.54 -7.64 -18.87
CA SER A 95 2.89 -8.11 -19.11
C SER A 95 3.87 -7.45 -18.16
N ASN A 96 4.64 -8.25 -17.42
CA ASN A 96 5.69 -7.72 -16.58
C ASN A 96 7.05 -8.18 -17.07
N TYR A 97 8.06 -7.37 -16.81
CA TYR A 97 9.43 -7.69 -17.10
C TYR A 97 10.36 -7.33 -15.93
N ARG A 98 11.50 -8.00 -15.90
CA ARG A 98 12.59 -7.71 -14.99
C ARG A 98 13.91 -7.78 -15.74
N VAL A 99 14.73 -6.75 -15.54
CA VAL A 99 16.14 -6.77 -15.93
C VAL A 99 16.95 -6.45 -14.68
N ASN A 100 17.94 -7.29 -14.38
CA ASN A 100 18.86 -7.07 -13.27
C ASN A 100 20.28 -7.26 -13.75
N ILE A 101 21.16 -6.32 -13.43
CA ILE A 101 22.59 -6.37 -13.73
C ILE A 101 23.31 -6.43 -12.39
N ASP A 102 24.09 -7.50 -12.20
CA ASP A 102 24.91 -7.74 -11.02
C ASP A 102 26.36 -7.47 -11.33
N TYR A 103 27.04 -6.76 -10.45
CA TYR A 103 28.49 -6.53 -10.49
C TYR A 103 29.12 -6.92 -9.16
N SER A 104 29.93 -8.00 -9.16
CA SER A 104 30.62 -8.51 -7.99
C SER A 104 32.13 -8.28 -8.18
N PRO A 105 32.67 -7.11 -7.78
CA PRO A 105 34.12 -6.81 -7.91
C PRO A 105 34.99 -7.73 -7.06
N THR A 106 34.46 -8.28 -5.99
CA THR A 106 35.05 -9.25 -5.09
C THR A 106 34.00 -10.27 -4.65
N ASP A 107 34.44 -11.38 -4.04
CA ASP A 107 33.51 -12.40 -3.50
C ASP A 107 32.61 -11.85 -2.38
N ASN A 108 33.00 -10.75 -1.74
CA ASN A 108 32.35 -10.18 -0.59
C ASN A 108 31.54 -8.91 -0.91
N ALA A 109 31.46 -8.48 -2.17
CA ALA A 109 30.77 -7.26 -2.54
C ALA A 109 29.94 -7.45 -3.81
N LEU A 110 28.68 -7.05 -3.77
CA LEU A 110 27.74 -7.03 -4.87
C LEU A 110 27.16 -5.63 -5.03
N TRP A 111 27.22 -5.11 -6.24
CA TRP A 111 26.42 -3.99 -6.71
C TRP A 111 25.38 -4.51 -7.69
N TYR A 112 24.19 -3.96 -7.66
CA TYR A 112 23.16 -4.34 -8.62
C TYR A 112 22.33 -3.14 -9.08
N LEU A 113 21.89 -3.22 -10.33
CA LEU A 113 20.88 -2.33 -10.90
C LEU A 113 19.71 -3.18 -11.34
N SER A 114 18.52 -2.87 -10.87
CA SER A 114 17.30 -3.60 -11.20
C SER A 114 16.25 -2.67 -11.80
N VAL A 115 15.63 -3.10 -12.88
CA VAL A 115 14.40 -2.51 -13.43
C VAL A 115 13.36 -3.61 -13.44
N THR A 116 12.22 -3.36 -12.79
CA THR A 116 11.15 -4.36 -12.65
C THR A 116 9.80 -3.69 -12.81
N THR A 117 8.91 -4.31 -13.56
CA THR A 117 7.49 -3.92 -13.56
C THR A 117 6.65 -4.92 -12.79
N GLY A 118 5.54 -4.47 -12.28
CA GLY A 118 4.53 -5.27 -11.61
C GLY A 118 3.15 -4.70 -11.84
N HIS A 119 2.12 -5.50 -11.62
CA HIS A 119 0.75 -5.08 -11.76
C HIS A 119 -0.14 -5.68 -10.69
N ARG A 120 -1.29 -5.07 -10.50
CA ARG A 120 -2.40 -5.59 -9.73
C ARG A 120 -3.66 -5.44 -10.58
N ALA A 121 -4.26 -6.56 -10.98
CA ALA A 121 -5.42 -6.54 -11.86
C ALA A 121 -6.58 -5.74 -11.27
N GLY A 122 -7.25 -4.97 -12.12
CA GLY A 122 -8.46 -4.23 -11.81
C GLY A 122 -9.61 -5.09 -11.31
N GLY A 123 -10.76 -4.52 -11.09
CA GLY A 123 -11.89 -5.24 -10.51
C GLY A 123 -13.20 -4.47 -10.54
N PHE A 124 -14.12 -4.91 -9.67
CA PHE A 124 -15.45 -4.34 -9.55
C PHE A 124 -15.69 -3.80 -8.15
N ASN A 125 -16.37 -2.67 -8.08
CA ASN A 125 -16.92 -2.10 -6.85
C ASN A 125 -18.32 -2.69 -6.62
N LEU A 126 -18.37 -3.69 -5.74
CA LEU A 126 -19.61 -4.35 -5.37
C LEU A 126 -20.15 -3.74 -4.08
N GLY A 127 -21.42 -3.51 -4.03
CA GLY A 127 -22.12 -2.92 -2.90
C GLY A 127 -22.72 -1.56 -3.24
N TYR A 128 -23.96 -1.39 -2.87
CA TYR A 128 -24.75 -0.17 -3.02
C TYR A 128 -24.79 0.41 -4.45
N PHE A 129 -24.53 -0.39 -5.48
CA PHE A 129 -24.52 0.08 -6.88
C PHE A 129 -23.62 1.31 -7.03
N SER A 130 -22.35 1.16 -6.73
CA SER A 130 -21.36 2.22 -6.86
C SER A 130 -21.47 2.94 -8.22
N ALA A 131 -21.32 4.26 -8.22
CA ALA A 131 -21.20 5.07 -9.43
C ALA A 131 -19.93 4.73 -10.24
N PHE A 132 -18.94 4.13 -9.58
CA PHE A 132 -17.71 3.59 -10.17
C PHE A 132 -17.78 2.06 -10.17
N PRO A 133 -18.46 1.43 -11.15
CA PRO A 133 -18.72 -0.01 -11.09
C PRO A 133 -17.48 -0.88 -11.23
N SER A 134 -16.44 -0.37 -11.88
CA SER A 134 -15.18 -1.07 -12.10
C SER A 134 -14.00 -0.10 -12.04
N TYR A 135 -12.83 -0.65 -11.84
CA TYR A 135 -11.54 0.06 -11.86
C TYR A 135 -10.52 -0.75 -12.66
N ASP A 136 -9.57 -0.05 -13.28
CA ASP A 136 -8.52 -0.62 -14.13
C ASP A 136 -7.39 -1.22 -13.30
N SER A 137 -6.46 -1.91 -13.97
CA SER A 137 -5.25 -2.44 -13.35
C SER A 137 -4.36 -1.31 -12.81
N GLU A 138 -3.75 -1.57 -11.67
CA GLU A 138 -2.65 -0.77 -11.14
C GLU A 138 -1.34 -1.33 -11.67
N GLU A 139 -0.46 -0.47 -12.14
CA GLU A 139 0.86 -0.83 -12.62
C GLU A 139 1.95 -0.13 -11.82
N VAL A 140 3.10 -0.77 -11.70
CA VAL A 140 4.28 -0.18 -11.08
C VAL A 140 5.52 -0.46 -11.91
N THR A 141 6.33 0.58 -12.10
CA THR A 141 7.70 0.46 -12.61
C THR A 141 8.68 0.84 -11.51
N SER A 142 9.62 -0.04 -11.23
CA SER A 142 10.63 0.08 -10.18
C SER A 142 12.02 0.17 -10.78
N TYR A 143 12.79 1.14 -10.34
CA TYR A 143 14.23 1.27 -10.56
C TYR A 143 14.94 1.19 -9.21
N GLU A 144 15.94 0.33 -9.09
CA GLU A 144 16.68 0.16 -7.86
C GLU A 144 18.19 -0.01 -8.15
N LEU A 145 19.01 0.76 -7.44
CA LEU A 145 20.45 0.60 -7.37
C LEU A 145 20.81 0.21 -5.95
N GLY A 146 21.50 -0.92 -5.78
CA GLY A 146 21.85 -1.39 -4.46
C GLY A 146 23.28 -1.93 -4.37
N HIS A 147 23.71 -2.00 -3.12
CA HIS A 147 24.98 -2.56 -2.69
C HIS A 147 24.77 -3.51 -1.52
N LYS A 148 25.46 -4.65 -1.55
CA LYS A 148 25.58 -5.61 -0.46
C LYS A 148 27.03 -5.99 -0.30
N GLY A 149 27.57 -5.85 0.92
CA GLY A 149 28.98 -6.17 1.12
C GLY A 149 29.31 -6.57 2.54
N SER A 150 30.32 -7.45 2.65
CA SER A 150 30.94 -7.86 3.91
C SER A 150 32.39 -7.41 3.91
N TYR A 151 32.82 -6.76 4.99
CA TYR A 151 34.11 -6.11 5.14
C TYR A 151 34.76 -6.48 6.46
N LEU A 152 36.02 -6.12 6.65
CA LEU A 152 36.78 -6.33 7.89
C LEU A 152 36.73 -7.81 8.32
N ASP A 153 37.11 -8.71 7.43
CA ASP A 153 37.07 -10.17 7.67
C ASP A 153 35.67 -10.67 8.09
N ASN A 154 34.62 -10.15 7.43
CA ASN A 154 33.19 -10.43 7.67
C ASN A 154 32.65 -9.94 9.02
N THR A 155 33.37 -9.08 9.73
CA THR A 155 32.87 -8.48 10.97
C THR A 155 31.97 -7.25 10.71
N LEU A 156 31.97 -6.70 9.50
CA LEU A 156 31.13 -5.56 9.10
C LEU A 156 30.33 -5.93 7.85
N GLN A 157 29.02 -5.89 7.93
CA GLN A 157 28.09 -6.00 6.80
C GLN A 157 27.42 -4.67 6.54
N ILE A 158 27.39 -4.25 5.26
CA ILE A 158 26.70 -3.04 4.81
C ILE A 158 25.83 -3.41 3.62
N ASN A 159 24.51 -3.15 3.75
CA ASN A 159 23.56 -3.23 2.67
C ASN A 159 22.94 -1.83 2.50
N ALA A 160 22.94 -1.32 1.27
CA ALA A 160 22.37 -0.03 0.94
C ALA A 160 21.63 -0.11 -0.39
N SER A 161 20.51 0.57 -0.51
CA SER A 161 19.81 0.72 -1.77
C SER A 161 19.16 2.09 -1.90
N THR A 162 19.02 2.55 -3.13
CA THR A 162 18.17 3.68 -3.49
C THR A 162 17.23 3.23 -4.59
N TYR A 163 15.98 3.71 -4.52
CA TYR A 163 14.93 3.28 -5.43
C TYR A 163 14.01 4.42 -5.84
N GLN A 164 13.36 4.21 -6.96
CA GLN A 164 12.25 5.01 -7.45
C GLN A 164 11.18 4.07 -8.00
N TYR A 165 9.94 4.24 -7.52
CA TYR A 165 8.75 3.55 -8.02
C TYR A 165 7.80 4.57 -8.62
N THR A 166 7.33 4.29 -9.82
CA THR A 166 6.23 5.04 -10.44
C THR A 166 5.04 4.11 -10.54
N TYR A 167 3.93 4.53 -9.95
CA TYR A 167 2.65 3.82 -9.99
C TYR A 167 1.73 4.51 -10.95
N GLU A 168 1.06 3.74 -11.81
CA GLU A 168 -0.02 4.17 -12.67
C GLU A 168 -1.32 3.51 -12.20
N ASN A 169 -2.42 4.26 -12.17
CA ASN A 169 -3.73 3.80 -11.67
C ASN A 169 -3.66 3.20 -10.25
N ILE A 170 -2.88 3.77 -9.34
CA ILE A 170 -2.75 3.25 -7.98
C ILE A 170 -4.13 3.12 -7.31
N HIS A 171 -4.43 1.92 -6.82
CA HIS A 171 -5.74 1.64 -6.23
C HIS A 171 -5.88 2.33 -4.87
N GLY A 172 -6.80 3.27 -4.79
CA GLY A 172 -7.18 3.96 -3.57
C GLY A 172 -8.66 3.79 -3.25
N GLN A 173 -9.04 4.08 -2.01
CA GLN A 173 -10.43 4.09 -1.58
C GLN A 173 -10.98 5.51 -1.68
N PHE A 174 -12.12 5.63 -2.32
CA PHE A 174 -12.84 6.89 -2.46
C PHE A 174 -14.23 6.75 -1.83
N GLU A 175 -14.55 7.66 -0.92
CA GLU A 175 -15.88 7.75 -0.33
C GLU A 175 -16.72 8.76 -1.09
N SER A 176 -17.82 8.28 -1.67
CA SER A 176 -18.79 9.12 -2.34
C SER A 176 -20.15 9.05 -1.64
N GLN A 177 -20.93 10.13 -1.71
CA GLN A 177 -22.32 10.06 -1.29
C GLN A 177 -23.08 9.12 -2.22
N SER A 178 -23.64 8.04 -1.66
CA SER A 178 -24.58 7.20 -2.37
C SER A 178 -25.81 8.02 -2.74
N PHE A 179 -26.29 7.87 -3.97
CA PHE A 179 -27.53 8.47 -4.42
C PHE A 179 -28.76 8.14 -3.53
N LEU A 180 -28.66 7.07 -2.77
CA LEU A 180 -29.71 6.61 -1.84
C LEU A 180 -29.57 7.20 -0.43
N GLY A 181 -28.67 8.16 -0.22
CA GLY A 181 -28.53 8.86 1.07
C GLY A 181 -27.62 8.17 2.07
N GLY A 182 -26.59 7.46 1.63
CA GLY A 182 -25.52 6.87 2.44
C GLY A 182 -24.15 7.19 1.86
N VAL A 183 -23.10 6.81 2.58
CA VAL A 183 -21.73 6.84 2.07
C VAL A 183 -21.43 5.50 1.40
N SER A 184 -20.90 5.53 0.19
CA SER A 184 -20.41 4.36 -0.54
C SER A 184 -18.91 4.50 -0.73
N THR A 185 -18.17 3.48 -0.30
CA THR A 185 -16.72 3.40 -0.54
C THR A 185 -16.49 2.62 -1.83
N SER A 186 -15.76 3.22 -2.74
CA SER A 186 -15.37 2.61 -4.02
C SER A 186 -13.85 2.60 -4.15
N VAL A 187 -13.30 1.59 -4.80
CA VAL A 187 -11.93 1.61 -5.27
C VAL A 187 -11.88 2.38 -6.59
N ILE A 188 -10.96 3.30 -6.69
CA ILE A 188 -10.65 4.04 -7.91
C ILE A 188 -9.15 3.94 -8.19
N GLY A 189 -8.75 4.14 -9.44
CA GLY A 189 -7.36 4.34 -9.81
C GLY A 189 -7.00 5.82 -9.67
N TYR A 190 -6.03 6.14 -8.81
CA TYR A 190 -5.36 7.44 -8.84
C TYR A 190 -4.39 7.43 -10.02
N PRO A 191 -4.34 8.47 -10.86
CA PRO A 191 -3.61 8.42 -12.12
C PRO A 191 -2.16 8.04 -11.95
N GLU A 192 -1.43 8.74 -11.10
CA GLU A 192 -0.01 8.49 -10.87
C GLU A 192 0.41 8.80 -9.42
N ALA A 193 1.31 7.98 -8.90
CA ALA A 193 2.02 8.25 -7.66
C ALA A 193 3.50 7.86 -7.80
N GLU A 194 4.36 8.61 -7.15
CA GLU A 194 5.79 8.38 -7.15
C GLU A 194 6.30 8.12 -5.73
N THR A 195 7.16 7.12 -5.59
CA THR A 195 7.86 6.82 -4.34
C THR A 195 9.36 6.78 -4.60
N LYS A 196 10.12 7.59 -3.88
CA LYS A 196 11.59 7.59 -3.90
C LYS A 196 12.12 7.30 -2.52
N GLY A 197 13.21 6.58 -2.45
CA GLY A 197 13.76 6.25 -1.15
C GLY A 197 15.19 5.79 -1.17
N PHE A 198 15.70 5.68 0.07
CA PHE A 198 17.01 5.15 0.38
C PHE A 198 16.89 4.26 1.61
N GLU A 199 17.57 3.12 1.57
CA GLU A 199 17.65 2.19 2.69
C GLU A 199 19.11 1.87 3.00
N LEU A 200 19.43 1.79 4.28
CA LEU A 200 20.74 1.40 4.80
C LEU A 200 20.55 0.42 5.94
N GLU A 201 21.26 -0.68 5.88
CA GLU A 201 21.42 -1.65 6.96
C GLU A 201 22.91 -1.86 7.24
N VAL A 202 23.28 -1.82 8.51
CA VAL A 202 24.64 -2.07 8.97
C VAL A 202 24.60 -3.07 10.12
N ILE A 203 25.45 -4.11 10.05
CA ILE A 203 25.72 -5.03 11.16
C ILE A 203 27.23 -5.04 11.38
N TYR A 204 27.65 -4.80 12.61
CA TYR A 204 29.03 -4.78 13.00
C TYR A 204 29.29 -5.63 14.23
N MET A 205 30.29 -6.50 14.15
CA MET A 205 30.78 -7.35 15.24
C MET A 205 32.18 -6.90 15.67
N PRO A 206 32.31 -5.88 16.54
CA PRO A 206 33.62 -5.40 17.01
C PRO A 206 34.39 -6.48 17.79
N GLN A 207 33.67 -7.41 18.39
CA GLN A 207 34.18 -8.57 19.12
C GLN A 207 33.26 -9.77 18.88
N PRO A 208 33.74 -11.02 19.04
CA PRO A 208 32.90 -12.22 18.81
C PRO A 208 31.61 -12.28 19.64
N ASN A 209 31.60 -11.63 20.78
CA ASN A 209 30.47 -11.59 21.73
C ASN A 209 29.71 -10.27 21.69
N TRP A 210 29.93 -9.39 20.70
CA TRP A 210 29.26 -8.10 20.63
C TRP A 210 28.80 -7.80 19.22
N ILE A 211 27.49 -7.64 19.05
CA ILE A 211 26.86 -7.27 17.79
C ILE A 211 26.20 -5.91 17.95
N ILE A 212 26.48 -5.00 17.04
CA ILE A 212 25.83 -3.71 16.91
C ILE A 212 25.20 -3.71 15.52
N GLY A 213 23.91 -3.41 15.44
CA GLY A 213 23.23 -3.33 14.15
C GLY A 213 22.22 -2.20 14.11
N GLY A 214 21.84 -1.84 12.91
CA GLY A 214 20.81 -0.85 12.70
C GLY A 214 20.40 -0.73 11.25
N ASN A 215 19.24 -0.13 11.08
CA ASN A 215 18.73 0.22 9.75
C ASN A 215 18.19 1.66 9.79
N TYR A 216 18.22 2.26 8.62
CA TYR A 216 17.62 3.56 8.36
C TYR A 216 16.93 3.50 7.00
N SER A 217 15.73 4.04 6.92
CA SER A 217 15.01 4.23 5.68
C SER A 217 14.48 5.66 5.54
N TYR A 218 14.64 6.21 4.35
CA TYR A 218 14.00 7.43 3.91
C TYR A 218 13.06 7.08 2.76
N THR A 219 11.81 7.55 2.83
CA THR A 219 10.79 7.28 1.81
C THR A 219 9.98 8.55 1.56
N ASP A 220 10.07 9.10 0.36
CA ASP A 220 9.19 10.18 -0.11
C ASP A 220 8.18 9.57 -1.09
N ALA A 221 6.92 9.46 -0.66
CA ALA A 221 5.84 8.87 -1.43
C ALA A 221 4.71 9.90 -1.61
N ARG A 222 4.42 10.28 -2.86
CA ARG A 222 3.47 11.33 -3.20
C ARG A 222 2.64 10.98 -4.42
N PHE A 223 1.42 11.48 -4.44
CA PHE A 223 0.66 11.56 -5.68
C PHE A 223 1.30 12.61 -6.61
N SER A 224 1.47 12.27 -7.88
CA SER A 224 2.18 13.10 -8.87
C SER A 224 1.28 13.74 -9.90
N GLU A 225 0.03 13.30 -10.00
CA GLU A 225 -0.95 13.89 -10.92
C GLU A 225 -2.27 14.23 -10.21
N GLU A 226 -3.00 15.16 -10.81
CA GLU A 226 -4.35 15.53 -10.38
C GLU A 226 -5.36 14.44 -10.80
N ILE A 227 -6.30 14.12 -9.92
CA ILE A 227 -7.43 13.26 -10.26
C ILE A 227 -8.51 14.11 -10.92
N VAL A 228 -9.02 13.64 -12.05
CA VAL A 228 -10.25 14.15 -12.65
C VAL A 228 -11.33 13.07 -12.44
N ASP A 229 -12.37 13.39 -11.69
CA ASP A 229 -13.47 12.48 -11.49
C ASP A 229 -14.28 12.23 -12.78
N ALA A 230 -15.17 11.24 -12.77
CA ALA A 230 -16.04 10.89 -13.89
C ALA A 230 -16.97 12.05 -14.32
N PHE A 231 -17.06 13.11 -13.54
CA PHE A 231 -17.86 14.30 -13.82
C PHE A 231 -17.01 15.49 -14.31
N GLY A 232 -15.70 15.30 -14.54
CA GLY A 232 -14.77 16.34 -15.01
C GLY A 232 -14.35 17.32 -13.92
N ASN A 233 -14.66 17.06 -12.66
CA ASN A 233 -14.11 17.80 -11.54
C ASN A 233 -12.72 17.27 -11.21
N GLN A 234 -11.79 18.18 -10.92
CA GLN A 234 -10.47 17.76 -10.43
C GLN A 234 -10.66 16.95 -9.14
N GLY A 235 -10.05 15.79 -9.11
CA GLY A 235 -10.18 14.86 -8.01
C GLY A 235 -9.62 15.41 -6.73
N VAL A 236 -10.29 15.11 -5.68
CA VAL A 236 -10.28 15.87 -4.46
C VAL A 236 -10.25 14.97 -3.28
N ILE A 237 -9.32 15.23 -2.42
CA ILE A 237 -9.28 14.68 -1.09
C ILE A 237 -10.39 15.33 -0.28
N GLU A 238 -11.25 14.51 0.28
CA GLU A 238 -12.32 14.98 1.15
C GLU A 238 -11.72 15.55 2.46
N VAL A 239 -11.67 16.87 2.57
CA VAL A 239 -11.28 17.54 3.81
C VAL A 239 -12.51 17.71 4.69
N ASN A 240 -12.57 17.02 5.83
CA ASN A 240 -13.60 17.27 6.81
C ASN A 240 -13.52 18.70 7.32
N ASN A 241 -14.49 19.54 6.98
CA ASN A 241 -14.61 20.86 7.56
C ASN A 241 -15.34 20.75 8.92
N PRO A 242 -14.65 20.88 10.07
CA PRO A 242 -15.28 20.75 11.38
C PRO A 242 -16.30 21.85 11.68
N ASN A 243 -16.33 22.91 10.87
CA ASN A 243 -17.24 24.04 11.02
C ASN A 243 -18.46 23.96 10.09
N ALA A 244 -18.51 22.97 9.18
CA ALA A 244 -19.70 22.79 8.33
C ALA A 244 -20.82 22.12 9.11
N PRO A 245 -22.07 22.64 9.07
CA PRO A 245 -23.20 21.96 9.67
C PRO A 245 -23.34 20.55 9.06
N SER A 246 -23.52 19.55 9.90
CA SER A 246 -23.57 18.12 9.51
C SER A 246 -24.66 17.77 8.46
N SER A 247 -25.59 18.67 8.21
CA SER A 247 -26.68 18.53 7.22
C SER A 247 -26.39 19.15 5.85
N LEU A 248 -25.25 19.85 5.68
CA LEU A 248 -24.93 20.62 4.47
C LEU A 248 -23.46 20.41 4.08
N TYR A 249 -23.05 19.18 3.97
CA TYR A 249 -21.74 18.89 3.43
C TYR A 249 -21.73 19.20 1.93
N SER A 250 -21.26 20.39 1.58
CA SER A 250 -20.93 20.72 0.20
C SER A 250 -19.64 20.00 -0.18
N ILE A 251 -19.70 19.17 -1.20
CA ILE A 251 -18.52 18.49 -1.74
C ILE A 251 -17.42 19.50 -2.08
N LYS A 252 -17.79 20.69 -2.58
CA LYS A 252 -16.85 21.75 -2.97
C LYS A 252 -15.99 22.33 -1.84
N GLU A 253 -16.41 22.25 -0.59
CA GLU A 253 -15.63 22.77 0.55
C GLU A 253 -14.65 21.74 1.12
N ARG A 254 -14.69 20.51 0.61
CA ARG A 254 -13.88 19.39 1.06
C ARG A 254 -12.75 19.05 0.08
N GLU A 255 -12.74 19.70 -1.03
CA GLU A 255 -11.93 19.36 -2.19
C GLU A 255 -10.58 20.08 -2.15
N ARG A 256 -9.50 19.35 -2.23
CA ARG A 256 -8.16 19.88 -2.49
C ARG A 256 -7.44 19.04 -3.53
N PRO A 257 -6.57 19.65 -4.35
CA PRO A 257 -5.72 18.91 -5.26
C PRO A 257 -4.88 17.87 -4.50
N ILE A 258 -4.71 16.68 -5.06
CA ILE A 258 -3.87 15.64 -4.46
C ILE A 258 -2.43 15.65 -4.97
N ASN A 259 -2.16 16.34 -6.08
CA ASN A 259 -0.80 16.44 -6.61
C ASN A 259 0.17 16.97 -5.54
N GLY A 260 1.26 16.23 -5.31
CA GLY A 260 2.26 16.53 -4.30
C GLY A 260 1.86 16.16 -2.86
N VAL A 261 0.64 15.67 -2.63
CA VAL A 261 0.21 15.20 -1.31
C VAL A 261 0.92 13.89 -0.97
N ARG A 262 1.43 13.80 0.26
CA ARG A 262 2.05 12.58 0.79
C ARG A 262 1.02 11.46 0.88
N MET A 263 1.45 10.27 0.50
CA MET A 263 0.65 9.06 0.69
C MET A 263 0.51 8.75 2.19
N GLU A 264 -0.66 8.27 2.55
CA GLU A 264 -0.95 7.93 3.94
C GLU A 264 -0.14 6.72 4.45
N ARG A 265 0.08 6.68 5.76
CA ARG A 265 0.72 5.58 6.50
C ARG A 265 2.18 5.31 6.12
N ILE A 266 2.81 6.23 5.41
CA ILE A 266 4.21 6.16 5.03
C ILE A 266 4.96 7.27 5.75
N PRO A 267 5.64 7.00 6.89
CA PRO A 267 6.53 7.97 7.51
C PRO A 267 7.76 8.18 6.62
N GLU A 268 8.21 9.44 6.51
CA GLU A 268 9.36 9.76 5.65
C GLU A 268 10.65 9.12 6.15
N ASN A 269 10.83 9.07 7.45
CA ASN A 269 12.05 8.53 8.04
C ASN A 269 11.74 7.47 9.09
N LYS A 270 12.51 6.38 9.07
CA LYS A 270 12.53 5.36 10.12
C LYS A 270 13.96 4.99 10.43
N MET A 271 14.23 4.74 11.69
CA MET A 271 15.53 4.26 12.16
C MET A 271 15.32 3.21 13.25
N SER A 272 16.14 2.16 13.21
CA SER A 272 16.34 1.30 14.38
C SER A 272 17.81 1.02 14.59
N LEU A 273 18.22 0.96 15.85
CA LEU A 273 19.56 0.59 16.30
C LEU A 273 19.43 -0.44 17.39
N TYR A 274 20.31 -1.41 17.41
CA TYR A 274 20.41 -2.37 18.51
C TYR A 274 21.85 -2.71 18.83
N SER A 275 22.07 -3.09 20.09
CA SER A 275 23.32 -3.65 20.57
C SER A 275 23.01 -4.92 21.36
N ASN A 276 23.66 -6.01 21.00
CA ASN A 276 23.61 -7.29 21.71
C ASN A 276 25.02 -7.64 22.18
N TYR A 277 25.21 -7.71 23.50
CA TYR A 277 26.48 -8.06 24.11
C TYR A 277 26.33 -9.25 25.04
N THR A 278 27.12 -10.30 24.82
CA THR A 278 27.16 -11.49 25.66
C THR A 278 28.33 -11.41 26.64
N GLN A 279 28.03 -11.45 27.92
CA GLN A 279 29.03 -11.52 28.99
C GLN A 279 29.12 -12.95 29.53
N GLU A 280 30.27 -13.57 29.38
CA GLU A 280 30.56 -14.86 29.99
C GLU A 280 30.80 -14.74 31.48
N LEU A 281 30.19 -15.63 32.29
CA LEU A 281 30.32 -15.75 33.71
C LEU A 281 30.82 -17.18 34.07
N ASN A 282 31.19 -17.41 35.35
CA ASN A 282 31.62 -18.72 35.80
C ASN A 282 30.50 -19.77 35.80
N ASP A 283 29.25 -19.36 35.95
CA ASP A 283 28.06 -20.19 36.10
C ASP A 283 27.06 -20.03 34.93
N GLY A 284 27.49 -19.41 33.85
CA GLY A 284 26.63 -19.18 32.66
C GLY A 284 27.04 -17.97 31.84
N SER A 285 26.10 -17.40 31.13
CA SER A 285 26.29 -16.16 30.36
C SER A 285 25.12 -15.20 30.54
N ILE A 286 25.34 -13.93 30.32
CA ILE A 286 24.28 -12.92 30.24
C ILE A 286 24.32 -12.26 28.88
N ASP A 287 23.20 -12.31 28.17
CA ASP A 287 22.95 -11.55 26.94
C ASP A 287 22.22 -10.25 27.26
N TYR A 288 22.85 -9.12 26.95
CA TYR A 288 22.28 -7.78 27.07
C TYR A 288 21.86 -7.30 25.70
N LEU A 289 20.56 -7.05 25.51
CA LEU A 289 20.01 -6.45 24.31
C LEU A 289 19.42 -5.09 24.64
N VAL A 290 19.86 -4.08 23.91
CA VAL A 290 19.27 -2.73 23.91
C VAL A 290 18.85 -2.41 22.49
N GLY A 291 17.60 -2.02 22.30
CA GLY A 291 17.05 -1.59 21.03
C GLY A 291 16.48 -0.17 21.13
N VAL A 292 16.74 0.63 20.12
CA VAL A 292 16.18 1.98 19.96
C VAL A 292 15.54 2.04 18.59
N SER A 293 14.28 2.44 18.54
CA SER A 293 13.59 2.74 17.28
C SER A 293 13.05 4.17 17.28
N TRP A 294 13.07 4.78 16.12
CA TRP A 294 12.47 6.08 15.89
C TRP A 294 11.69 6.03 14.57
N THR A 295 10.51 6.63 14.61
CA THR A 295 9.62 6.75 13.43
C THR A 295 9.17 8.19 13.36
N ASP A 296 9.25 8.76 12.18
CA ASP A 296 8.77 10.10 11.87
C ASP A 296 7.25 10.20 12.01
N GLU A 297 6.69 11.39 11.85
CA GLU A 297 5.24 11.57 11.87
C GLU A 297 4.53 10.67 10.84
N ILE A 298 3.38 10.14 11.23
CA ILE A 298 2.54 9.31 10.36
C ILE A 298 1.26 10.05 10.04
N ILE A 299 1.00 10.24 8.76
CA ILE A 299 -0.26 10.77 8.25
C ILE A 299 -1.19 9.57 8.01
N TRP A 300 -2.34 9.54 8.70
CA TRP A 300 -3.28 8.40 8.62
C TRP A 300 -4.39 8.59 7.59
N SER A 301 -4.49 9.77 7.00
CA SER A 301 -5.45 10.11 5.97
C SER A 301 -4.83 11.14 5.03
N ASP A 302 -5.07 10.99 3.77
CA ASP A 302 -4.69 11.92 2.71
C ASP A 302 -5.23 13.35 2.94
N ALA A 303 -6.31 13.50 3.71
CA ALA A 303 -6.80 14.80 4.18
C ALA A 303 -5.79 15.56 5.05
N ALA A 304 -4.83 14.86 5.67
CA ALA A 304 -3.74 15.40 6.48
C ALA A 304 -4.17 16.49 7.51
N LEU A 305 -5.36 16.33 8.09
CA LEU A 305 -5.78 17.19 9.20
C LEU A 305 -4.94 16.90 10.44
N PRO A 306 -4.75 17.87 11.35
CA PRO A 306 -3.95 17.65 12.57
C PRO A 306 -4.37 16.43 13.39
N ILE A 307 -5.67 16.09 13.39
CA ILE A 307 -6.21 14.89 14.06
C ILE A 307 -5.79 13.58 13.39
N HIS A 308 -5.37 13.63 12.12
CA HIS A 308 -4.93 12.48 11.35
C HIS A 308 -3.42 12.29 11.37
N ILE A 309 -2.70 13.08 12.16
CA ILE A 309 -1.24 13.03 12.22
C ILE A 309 -0.82 12.51 13.59
N SER A 310 -0.15 11.36 13.60
CA SER A 310 0.59 10.92 14.78
C SER A 310 1.97 11.58 14.77
N PRO A 311 2.38 12.25 15.86
CA PRO A 311 3.70 12.85 15.91
C PRO A 311 4.80 11.79 15.87
N ALA A 312 6.01 12.21 15.50
CA ALA A 312 7.18 11.35 15.56
C ALA A 312 7.39 10.80 16.99
N PHE A 313 7.81 9.55 17.08
CA PHE A 313 8.03 8.89 18.37
C PHE A 313 9.30 8.06 18.38
N SER A 314 9.85 7.87 19.58
CA SER A 314 10.97 6.98 19.84
C SER A 314 10.58 5.93 20.86
N ARG A 315 11.10 4.72 20.71
CA ARG A 315 10.94 3.63 21.65
C ARG A 315 12.29 3.04 21.99
N VAL A 316 12.52 2.77 23.27
CA VAL A 316 13.70 2.09 23.79
C VAL A 316 13.26 0.85 24.53
N ASP A 317 13.79 -0.32 24.12
CA ASP A 317 13.55 -1.61 24.75
C ASP A 317 14.87 -2.18 25.28
N MET A 318 14.83 -2.80 26.43
CA MET A 318 16.00 -3.42 27.06
C MET A 318 15.66 -4.82 27.53
N LYS A 319 16.61 -5.75 27.35
CA LYS A 319 16.49 -7.13 27.79
C LYS A 319 17.83 -7.62 28.32
N ALA A 320 17.81 -8.34 29.44
CA ALA A 320 18.94 -9.10 29.95
C ALA A 320 18.50 -10.55 30.19
N THR A 321 19.19 -11.51 29.59
CA THR A 321 18.89 -12.94 29.69
C THR A 321 20.09 -13.65 30.24
N TRP A 322 19.95 -14.22 31.44
CA TRP A 322 20.94 -15.13 32.00
C TRP A 322 20.62 -16.56 31.63
N THR A 323 21.63 -17.31 31.17
CA THR A 323 21.53 -18.72 30.82
C THR A 323 22.66 -19.47 31.58
N ASN A 324 22.33 -20.59 32.28
CA ASN A 324 23.33 -21.37 32.96
C ASN A 324 24.25 -22.16 31.98
N ASN A 325 25.36 -22.70 32.47
CA ASN A 325 26.33 -23.44 31.65
C ASN A 325 25.76 -24.68 30.94
N GLU A 326 24.71 -25.29 31.48
CA GLU A 326 24.05 -26.47 30.91
C GLU A 326 23.04 -26.10 29.83
N GLY A 327 22.63 -24.83 29.76
CA GLY A 327 21.67 -24.30 28.79
C GLY A 327 20.21 -24.74 29.07
N ASP A 328 19.91 -25.30 30.22
CA ASP A 328 18.59 -25.81 30.61
C ASP A 328 17.80 -24.84 31.49
N LEU A 329 18.44 -23.81 32.03
CA LEU A 329 17.81 -22.76 32.81
C LEU A 329 18.12 -21.39 32.25
N GLU A 330 17.06 -20.65 31.98
CA GLU A 330 17.11 -19.28 31.46
C GLU A 330 16.27 -18.35 32.35
N VAL A 331 16.84 -17.19 32.70
CA VAL A 331 16.12 -16.14 33.44
C VAL A 331 16.21 -14.84 32.66
N MET A 332 15.06 -14.28 32.30
CA MET A 332 14.95 -13.10 31.48
C MET A 332 14.33 -11.93 32.25
N PHE A 333 14.98 -10.77 32.16
CA PHE A 333 14.46 -9.47 32.57
C PHE A 333 14.32 -8.58 31.36
N PHE A 334 13.18 -7.93 31.19
CA PHE A 334 12.97 -7.00 30.10
C PHE A 334 12.15 -5.78 30.51
N VAL A 335 12.40 -4.67 29.87
CA VAL A 335 11.61 -3.44 29.96
C VAL A 335 11.37 -2.94 28.56
N ASN A 336 10.10 -2.83 28.18
CA ASN A 336 9.69 -2.28 26.91
C ASN A 336 9.29 -0.81 27.10
N ASN A 337 9.56 0.00 26.07
CA ASN A 337 9.23 1.42 26.05
C ASN A 337 9.70 2.18 27.29
N VAL A 338 11.02 2.09 27.58
CA VAL A 338 11.66 2.71 28.75
C VAL A 338 11.39 4.21 28.85
N LEU A 339 11.14 4.88 27.71
CA LEU A 339 10.90 6.32 27.65
C LEU A 339 9.44 6.71 27.91
N ASP A 340 8.55 5.73 28.02
CA ASP A 340 7.09 5.91 28.24
C ASP A 340 6.45 6.93 27.27
N LYS A 341 6.75 6.78 25.97
CA LYS A 341 6.27 7.66 24.89
C LYS A 341 5.34 6.94 23.95
#